data_f14a395197a3ae5fd07823ec25678a3d
#
_entry.id   f14a395197a3ae5fd07823ec25678a3d
#
_cell.length_a   1.000
_cell.length_b   1.000
_cell.length_c   1.000
_cell.angle_alpha   90.00
_cell.angle_beta   90.00
_cell.angle_gamma   90.00
#
_symmetry.space_group_name_H-M   'P 1'
#
loop_
_entity.id
_entity.type
_entity.pdbx_description
1 polymer ?
#
loop_
_entity_poly.entity_id
_entity_poly.type
_entity_poly.pdbx_seq_one_letter_code
_entity_poly.pdbx_strand_id
1 'polypeptide(L)'
;MRTALDTNILSLFWSAGPSAPTVAAQLSQARAEGALAVSAPVFVELAAIPTSSARRVETLLREMNIAVDFELGEEVWQLAATSFAAYAARRRRSGGGQPKRLPADFVIASHALLKADRLMTLDANRYAVDFPQLRLYE
;
A
#
# COMPACT_ATOMS: atom_id res chain seq x y z
N MET A 1 17.38 1.47 -1.90
CA MET A 1 16.09 2.01 -1.38
C MET A 1 14.97 1.01 -1.60
N ARG A 2 14.18 0.75 -0.59
CA ARG A 2 13.07 -0.20 -0.67
C ARG A 2 11.77 0.57 -0.78
N THR A 3 10.96 0.29 -1.81
CA THR A 3 9.68 0.96 -2.04
C THR A 3 8.54 -0.02 -1.81
N ALA A 4 7.65 0.32 -0.88
CA ALA A 4 6.41 -0.42 -0.69
C ALA A 4 5.36 0.11 -1.67
N LEU A 5 4.51 -0.79 -2.18
CA LEU A 5 3.50 -0.43 -3.16
C LEU A 5 2.11 -0.56 -2.55
N ASP A 6 1.29 0.47 -2.77
CA ASP A 6 -0.13 0.41 -2.45
C ASP A 6 -0.86 -0.43 -3.49
N THR A 7 -2.00 -0.98 -3.12
CA THR A 7 -2.82 -1.81 -4.01
C THR A 7 -3.16 -1.09 -5.31
N ASN A 8 -3.48 0.20 -5.24
CA ASN A 8 -3.93 0.97 -6.42
C ASN A 8 -2.87 1.07 -7.51
N ILE A 9 -1.58 0.99 -7.16
CA ILE A 9 -0.49 1.01 -8.14
C ILE A 9 -0.56 -0.21 -9.05
N LEU A 10 -0.62 -1.41 -8.44
CA LEU A 10 -0.63 -2.65 -9.21
C LEU A 10 -1.98 -2.90 -9.88
N SER A 11 -3.06 -2.52 -9.21
CA SER A 11 -4.40 -2.61 -9.77
C SER A 11 -4.49 -1.79 -11.06
N LEU A 12 -4.00 -0.56 -11.04
CA LEU A 12 -3.98 0.29 -12.23
C LEU A 12 -3.07 -0.27 -13.32
N PHE A 13 -1.87 -0.71 -12.93
CA PHE A 13 -0.90 -1.28 -13.87
C PHE A 13 -1.47 -2.50 -14.60
N TRP A 14 -2.11 -3.40 -13.85
CA TRP A 14 -2.67 -4.63 -14.43
C TRP A 14 -3.96 -4.40 -15.22
N SER A 15 -4.65 -3.28 -15.00
CA SER A 15 -5.85 -2.96 -15.77
C SER A 15 -5.55 -2.54 -17.21
N ALA A 16 -4.27 -2.20 -17.48
CA ALA A 16 -3.82 -1.76 -18.81
C ALA A 16 -4.60 -0.57 -19.37
N GLY A 17 -5.12 0.29 -18.46
CA GLY A 17 -5.82 1.51 -18.85
C GLY A 17 -4.87 2.61 -19.33
N PRO A 18 -5.43 3.81 -19.62
CA PRO A 18 -4.63 4.93 -20.16
C PRO A 18 -3.47 5.36 -19.28
N SER A 19 -3.58 5.19 -17.96
CA SER A 19 -2.53 5.59 -17.02
C SER A 19 -1.50 4.49 -16.77
N ALA A 20 -1.68 3.29 -17.31
CA ALA A 20 -0.76 2.19 -17.08
C ALA A 20 0.67 2.48 -17.53
N PRO A 21 0.91 3.12 -18.69
CA PRO A 21 2.29 3.45 -19.08
C PRO A 21 3.02 4.36 -18.09
N THR A 22 2.32 5.32 -17.51
CA THR A 22 2.90 6.21 -16.50
C THR A 22 3.30 5.42 -15.25
N VAL A 23 2.43 4.55 -14.77
CA VAL A 23 2.71 3.70 -13.61
C VAL A 23 3.85 2.74 -13.92
N ALA A 24 3.87 2.17 -15.13
CA ALA A 24 4.96 1.28 -15.55
C ALA A 24 6.31 1.99 -15.49
N ALA A 25 6.38 3.23 -15.95
CA ALA A 25 7.60 4.02 -15.89
C ALA A 25 8.04 4.30 -14.46
N GLN A 26 7.09 4.61 -13.57
CA GLN A 26 7.37 4.84 -12.15
C GLN A 26 7.88 3.58 -11.47
N LEU A 27 7.26 2.43 -11.77
CA LEU A 27 7.71 1.14 -11.22
C LEU A 27 9.13 0.81 -11.69
N SER A 28 9.41 1.06 -12.96
CA SER A 28 10.74 0.83 -13.53
C SER A 28 11.78 1.70 -12.85
N GLN A 29 11.47 2.98 -12.63
CA GLN A 29 12.36 3.90 -11.94
C GLN A 29 12.62 3.47 -10.50
N ALA A 30 11.56 3.13 -9.76
CA ALA A 30 11.69 2.68 -8.38
C ALA A 30 12.51 1.39 -8.30
N ARG A 31 12.33 0.48 -9.26
CA ARG A 31 13.11 -0.75 -9.37
C ARG A 31 14.60 -0.45 -9.56
N ALA A 32 14.92 0.53 -10.38
CA ALA A 32 16.30 0.92 -10.60
C ALA A 32 16.95 1.48 -9.33
N GLU A 33 16.15 2.03 -8.42
CA GLU A 33 16.63 2.58 -7.16
C GLU A 33 16.68 1.56 -6.02
N GLY A 34 16.06 0.40 -6.17
CA GLY A 34 16.08 -0.64 -5.14
C GLY A 34 14.94 -1.63 -5.25
N ALA A 35 14.68 -2.32 -4.15
CA ALA A 35 13.68 -3.38 -4.12
C ALA A 35 12.26 -2.86 -4.05
N LEU A 36 11.32 -3.63 -4.59
CA LEU A 36 9.89 -3.37 -4.50
C LEU A 36 9.25 -4.43 -3.62
N ALA A 37 8.29 -4.04 -2.79
CA ALA A 37 7.61 -4.95 -1.89
C ALA A 37 6.15 -4.55 -1.71
N VAL A 38 5.32 -5.54 -1.36
CA VAL A 38 3.94 -5.29 -0.93
C VAL A 38 3.73 -5.95 0.43
N SER A 39 2.85 -5.38 1.25
CA SER A 39 2.43 -5.99 2.50
C SER A 39 1.35 -7.04 2.24
N ALA A 40 1.13 -7.93 3.20
CA ALA A 40 0.11 -8.96 3.09
C ALA A 40 -1.28 -8.42 2.75
N PRO A 41 -1.77 -7.31 3.34
CA PRO A 41 -3.08 -6.75 2.95
C PRO A 41 -3.18 -6.41 1.47
N VAL A 42 -2.10 -5.89 0.87
CA VAL A 42 -2.09 -5.60 -0.57
C VAL A 42 -2.28 -6.88 -1.38
N PHE A 43 -1.58 -7.95 -0.98
CA PHE A 43 -1.73 -9.26 -1.62
C PHE A 43 -3.20 -9.71 -1.59
N VAL A 44 -3.86 -9.58 -0.44
CA VAL A 44 -5.26 -9.98 -0.29
C VAL A 44 -6.17 -9.15 -1.19
N GLU A 45 -5.98 -7.83 -1.20
CA GLU A 45 -6.80 -6.93 -2.03
C GLU A 45 -6.63 -7.21 -3.51
N LEU A 46 -5.42 -7.49 -3.96
CA LEU A 46 -5.15 -7.80 -5.37
C LEU A 46 -5.83 -9.10 -5.80
N ALA A 47 -5.94 -10.06 -4.91
CA ALA A 47 -6.61 -11.33 -5.21
C ALA A 47 -8.12 -11.15 -5.44
N ALA A 48 -8.71 -10.09 -4.89
CA ALA A 48 -10.14 -9.82 -5.01
C ALA A 48 -10.54 -9.05 -6.30
N ILE A 49 -9.55 -8.60 -7.08
CA ILE A 49 -9.82 -7.93 -8.35
C ILE A 49 -10.52 -8.92 -9.30
N PRO A 50 -11.54 -8.48 -10.08
CA PRO A 50 -12.20 -9.37 -11.04
C PRO A 50 -11.19 -10.08 -11.96
N THR A 51 -11.41 -11.36 -12.21
CA THR A 51 -10.54 -12.26 -12.99
C THR A 51 -9.19 -12.55 -12.34
N SER A 52 -9.00 -12.20 -11.08
CA SER A 52 -7.78 -12.47 -10.32
C SER A 52 -7.98 -13.64 -9.35
N SER A 53 -6.90 -14.04 -8.69
CA SER A 53 -6.90 -15.06 -7.64
C SER A 53 -5.60 -14.94 -6.87
N ALA A 54 -5.51 -15.58 -5.71
CA ALA A 54 -4.27 -15.60 -4.94
C ALA A 54 -3.10 -16.17 -5.75
N ARG A 55 -3.36 -17.25 -6.50
CA ARG A 55 -2.32 -17.87 -7.34
C ARG A 55 -1.85 -16.92 -8.44
N ARG A 56 -2.79 -16.23 -9.09
CA ARG A 56 -2.45 -15.29 -10.16
C ARG A 56 -1.62 -14.13 -9.63
N VAL A 57 -2.00 -13.58 -8.47
CA VAL A 57 -1.25 -12.48 -7.85
C VAL A 57 0.15 -12.95 -7.50
N GLU A 58 0.29 -14.13 -6.89
CA GLU A 58 1.59 -14.69 -6.55
C GLU A 58 2.49 -14.81 -7.77
N THR A 59 1.94 -15.34 -8.87
CA THR A 59 2.68 -15.50 -10.12
C THR A 59 3.12 -14.14 -10.68
N LEU A 60 2.20 -13.17 -10.75
CA LEU A 60 2.50 -11.86 -11.32
C LEU A 60 3.54 -11.11 -10.49
N LEU A 61 3.43 -11.15 -9.16
CA LEU A 61 4.41 -10.49 -8.30
C LEU A 61 5.79 -11.14 -8.42
N ARG A 62 5.84 -12.47 -8.52
CA ARG A 62 7.09 -13.17 -8.73
C ARG A 62 7.74 -12.78 -10.06
N GLU A 63 6.97 -12.71 -11.12
CA GLU A 63 7.46 -12.30 -12.45
C GLU A 63 7.98 -10.88 -12.43
N MET A 64 7.36 -9.99 -11.66
CA MET A 64 7.78 -8.61 -11.51
C MET A 64 8.90 -8.45 -10.46
N ASN A 65 9.30 -9.56 -9.82
CA ASN A 65 10.29 -9.56 -8.75
C ASN A 65 9.91 -8.61 -7.60
N ILE A 66 8.65 -8.64 -7.23
CA ILE A 66 8.10 -7.89 -6.09
C ILE A 66 7.91 -8.86 -4.93
N ALA A 67 8.55 -8.55 -3.80
CA ALA A 67 8.44 -9.39 -2.61
C ALA A 67 7.10 -9.14 -1.90
N VAL A 68 6.55 -10.19 -1.29
CA VAL A 68 5.38 -10.06 -0.41
C VAL A 68 5.87 -10.26 1.02
N ASP A 69 5.63 -9.27 1.87
CA ASP A 69 5.91 -9.40 3.29
C ASP A 69 4.65 -9.94 3.98
N PHE A 70 4.60 -11.25 4.17
CA PHE A 70 3.48 -11.89 4.86
C PHE A 70 3.58 -11.72 6.38
N GLU A 71 4.80 -11.74 6.91
CA GLU A 71 5.04 -11.53 8.33
C GLU A 71 5.48 -10.08 8.56
N LEU A 72 4.53 -9.27 9.02
CA LEU A 72 4.77 -7.83 9.14
C LEU A 72 5.49 -7.44 10.43
N GLY A 73 5.38 -8.29 11.47
CA GLY A 73 5.91 -7.96 12.79
C GLY A 73 4.89 -7.23 13.66
N GLU A 74 4.99 -7.48 14.95
CA GLU A 74 4.05 -6.89 15.91
C GLU A 74 4.04 -5.37 15.84
N GLU A 75 5.20 -4.74 15.63
CA GLU A 75 5.32 -3.29 15.59
C GLU A 75 4.49 -2.66 14.46
N VAL A 76 4.37 -3.34 13.32
CA VAL A 76 3.53 -2.86 12.23
C VAL A 76 2.06 -2.88 12.64
N TRP A 77 1.61 -3.97 13.25
CA TRP A 77 0.23 -4.11 13.70
C TRP A 77 -0.11 -3.12 14.81
N GLN A 78 0.81 -2.89 15.74
CA GLN A 78 0.61 -1.93 16.82
C GLN A 78 0.50 -0.50 16.28
N LEU A 79 1.37 -0.12 15.35
CA LEU A 79 1.30 1.20 14.74
C LEU A 79 0.00 1.37 13.95
N ALA A 80 -0.40 0.36 13.19
CA ALA A 80 -1.64 0.41 12.43
C ALA A 80 -2.85 0.59 13.36
N ALA A 81 -2.89 -0.17 14.45
CA ALA A 81 -3.99 -0.08 15.43
C ALA A 81 -4.04 1.30 16.09
N THR A 82 -2.90 1.83 16.51
CA THR A 82 -2.83 3.13 17.15
C THR A 82 -3.27 4.25 16.19
N SER A 83 -2.81 4.18 14.95
CA SER A 83 -3.11 5.19 13.94
C SER A 83 -4.58 5.14 13.51
N PHE A 84 -5.13 3.93 13.35
CA PHE A 84 -6.52 3.77 12.99
C PHE A 84 -7.45 4.24 14.12
N ALA A 85 -7.10 3.92 15.37
CA ALA A 85 -7.86 4.38 16.52
C ALA A 85 -7.88 5.91 16.62
N ALA A 86 -6.75 6.56 16.36
CA ALA A 86 -6.66 8.01 16.34
C ALA A 86 -7.54 8.62 15.25
N TYR A 87 -7.52 8.02 14.06
CA TYR A 87 -8.37 8.45 12.95
C TYR A 87 -9.85 8.31 13.32
N ALA A 88 -10.25 7.16 13.86
CA ALA A 88 -11.63 6.92 14.26
C ALA A 88 -12.09 7.93 15.32
N ALA A 89 -11.24 8.26 16.28
CA ALA A 89 -11.54 9.24 17.31
C ALA A 89 -11.74 10.64 16.72
N ARG A 90 -10.89 11.04 15.76
CA ARG A 90 -11.06 12.34 15.08
C ARG A 90 -12.38 12.41 14.33
N ARG A 91 -12.76 11.33 13.66
CA ARG A 91 -14.02 11.29 12.93
C ARG A 91 -15.21 11.47 13.86
N ARG A 92 -15.20 10.80 15.01
CA ARG A 92 -16.28 10.93 16.01
C ARG A 92 -16.37 12.36 16.55
N ARG A 93 -15.21 12.99 16.84
CA ARG A 93 -15.17 14.36 17.36
C ARG A 93 -15.67 15.38 16.37
N SER A 94 -15.43 15.16 15.08
CA SER A 94 -15.87 16.08 14.03
C SER A 94 -17.29 15.82 13.55
N GLY A 95 -18.01 14.88 14.18
CA GLY A 95 -19.36 14.51 13.77
C GLY A 95 -19.41 13.63 12.53
N GLY A 96 -18.28 13.08 12.11
CA GLY A 96 -18.20 12.24 10.93
C GLY A 96 -18.74 10.83 11.09
N GLY A 97 -18.97 10.38 12.32
CA GLY A 97 -19.53 9.05 12.59
C GLY A 97 -18.54 7.93 12.36
N GLN A 98 -18.97 6.90 11.64
CA GLN A 98 -18.16 5.72 11.39
C GLN A 98 -16.92 6.02 10.54
N PRO A 99 -15.81 5.30 10.75
CA PRO A 99 -14.63 5.46 9.90
C PRO A 99 -14.95 5.17 8.44
N LYS A 100 -14.48 6.02 7.53
CA LYS A 100 -14.63 5.83 6.08
C LYS A 100 -13.46 5.08 5.48
N ARG A 101 -12.27 5.20 6.09
CA ARG A 101 -11.09 4.49 5.62
C ARG A 101 -11.06 3.08 6.18
N LEU A 102 -10.43 2.17 5.43
CA LEU A 102 -10.35 0.77 5.83
C LEU A 102 -9.12 0.53 6.70
N PRO A 103 -9.19 -0.42 7.65
CA PRO A 103 -8.01 -0.78 8.43
C PRO A 103 -6.80 -1.16 7.58
N ALA A 104 -7.04 -1.76 6.41
CA ALA A 104 -5.95 -2.15 5.51
C ALA A 104 -5.05 -0.97 5.13
N ASP A 105 -5.61 0.23 4.93
CA ASP A 105 -4.83 1.43 4.60
C ASP A 105 -3.80 1.73 5.68
N PHE A 106 -4.18 1.52 6.94
CA PHE A 106 -3.30 1.80 8.07
C PHE A 106 -2.21 0.73 8.21
N VAL A 107 -2.51 -0.50 7.84
CA VAL A 107 -1.50 -1.57 7.80
C VAL A 107 -0.50 -1.31 6.67
N ILE A 108 -0.99 -0.94 5.49
CA ILE A 108 -0.14 -0.64 4.33
C ILE A 108 0.82 0.50 4.66
N ALA A 109 0.32 1.58 5.25
CA ALA A 109 1.14 2.73 5.61
C ALA A 109 2.15 2.39 6.70
N SER A 110 1.73 1.65 7.73
CA SER A 110 2.61 1.25 8.83
C SER A 110 3.73 0.34 8.34
N HIS A 111 3.41 -0.58 7.45
CA HIS A 111 4.40 -1.44 6.82
C HIS A 111 5.43 -0.60 6.04
N ALA A 112 4.95 0.34 5.22
CA ALA A 112 5.84 1.18 4.44
C ALA A 112 6.76 2.03 5.34
N LEU A 113 6.21 2.57 6.42
CA LEU A 113 6.97 3.41 7.33
C LEU A 113 8.05 2.62 8.08
N LEU A 114 7.72 1.42 8.56
CA LEU A 114 8.62 0.66 9.42
C LEU A 114 9.50 -0.34 8.67
N LYS A 115 9.07 -0.83 7.51
CA LYS A 115 9.75 -1.92 6.79
C LYS A 115 10.24 -1.54 5.39
N ALA A 116 10.00 -0.32 4.96
CA ALA A 116 10.46 0.18 3.67
C ALA A 116 10.97 1.60 3.84
N ASP A 117 11.44 2.19 2.75
CA ASP A 117 11.95 3.56 2.78
C ASP A 117 10.88 4.56 2.36
N ARG A 118 9.91 4.11 1.57
CA ARG A 118 8.84 4.99 1.07
C ARG A 118 7.66 4.16 0.58
N LEU A 119 6.53 4.83 0.38
CA LEU A 119 5.32 4.23 -0.18
C LEU A 119 5.02 4.85 -1.55
N MET A 120 4.78 4.01 -2.55
CA MET A 120 4.25 4.45 -3.84
C MET A 120 2.74 4.24 -3.84
N THR A 121 1.99 5.32 -4.05
CA THR A 121 0.53 5.28 -4.05
C THR A 121 0.00 6.32 -5.03
N LEU A 122 -1.21 6.09 -5.55
CA LEU A 122 -1.92 7.08 -6.36
C LEU A 122 -2.67 8.09 -5.49
N ASP A 123 -2.68 7.90 -4.18
CA ASP A 123 -3.56 8.61 -3.27
C ASP A 123 -2.76 9.20 -2.11
N ALA A 124 -1.77 10.03 -2.45
CA ALA A 124 -0.84 10.60 -1.47
C ALA A 124 -1.54 11.32 -0.32
N ASN A 125 -2.60 12.10 -0.63
CA ASN A 125 -3.32 12.88 0.38
C ASN A 125 -4.00 12.00 1.42
N ARG A 126 -4.38 10.78 1.04
CA ARG A 126 -5.00 9.82 1.96
C ARG A 126 -4.11 9.52 3.16
N TYR A 127 -2.82 9.45 2.92
CA TYR A 127 -1.86 9.02 3.95
C TYR A 127 -1.22 10.19 4.71
N ALA A 128 -1.17 11.36 4.11
CA ALA A 128 -0.40 12.48 4.66
C ALA A 128 -0.88 12.92 6.05
N VAL A 129 -2.18 12.91 6.29
CA VAL A 129 -2.75 13.35 7.58
C VAL A 129 -2.44 12.37 8.70
N ASP A 130 -2.64 11.07 8.44
CA ASP A 130 -2.49 10.05 9.46
C ASP A 130 -1.05 9.58 9.66
N PHE A 131 -0.21 9.76 8.63
CA PHE A 131 1.18 9.32 8.65
C PHE A 131 2.09 10.43 8.13
N PRO A 132 2.23 11.53 8.89
CA PRO A 132 3.03 12.68 8.42
C PRO A 132 4.51 12.36 8.24
N GLN A 133 5.02 11.30 8.89
CA GLN A 133 6.41 10.90 8.77
C GLN A 133 6.66 9.94 7.60
N LEU A 134 5.59 9.48 6.96
CA LEU A 134 5.71 8.53 5.85
C LEU A 134 6.24 9.25 4.62
N ARG A 135 7.34 8.72 4.08
CA ARG A 135 7.89 9.24 2.83
C ARG A 135 7.12 8.64 1.66
N LEU A 136 6.68 9.49 0.76
CA LEU A 136 5.95 9.06 -0.43
C LEU A 136 6.84 9.15 -1.65
N TYR A 137 6.64 8.22 -2.60
CA TYR A 137 7.32 8.28 -3.90
C TYR A 137 6.75 9.46 -4.68
N GLU A 138 7.62 10.26 -5.23
CA GLU A 138 7.23 11.42 -6.04
C GLU A 138 7.85 11.38 -7.43
#